data_5c62ec89df966c13cb84686ab189b0fc
#
_entry.id   5c62ec89df966c13cb84686ab189b0fc
#
_cell.length_a   1.000
_cell.length_b   1.000
_cell.length_c   1.000
_cell.angle_alpha   90.00
_cell.angle_beta   90.00
_cell.angle_gamma   90.00
#
_symmetry.space_group_name_H-M   'P 1'
#
loop_
_entity.id
_entity.type
_entity.pdbx_description
1 polymer ?
#
loop_
_entity_poly.entity_id
_entity_poly.type
_entity_poly.pdbx_seq_one_letter_code
_entity_poly.pdbx_strand_id
1 'polypeptide(L)'
;MRFLALVTATIVMALSATLAWSADISETVVLVAKRTLRDRIYGSSVLLARPLGEERHVGFIVNKPTNMTLGKLFPQHLPSQKVVDPVYLGGPTGAEVIFALVKDNKSPGGRSLQLAPGLFLAYDSAVVDRIIETEPQQARFFAGMVMWQPHELADEVKRGLWFVLPAKPEILLRKPTDTLWEDLVGRCEREANTI
;
A
#
# COMPACT_ATOMS: atom_id res chain seq x y z
N MET A 1 -58.50 29.13 42.27
CA MET A 1 -58.11 28.83 40.90
C MET A 1 -56.61 28.61 40.89
N ARG A 2 -56.16 27.37 40.82
CA ARG A 2 -54.74 27.00 40.84
C ARG A 2 -54.37 26.56 39.42
N PHE A 3 -53.49 27.33 38.76
CA PHE A 3 -52.92 26.96 37.47
C PHE A 3 -51.74 26.00 37.68
N LEU A 4 -51.89 24.79 37.18
CA LEU A 4 -50.86 23.76 37.14
C LEU A 4 -50.06 23.97 35.85
N ALA A 5 -48.80 24.41 35.94
CA ALA A 5 -47.90 24.52 34.79
C ALA A 5 -47.25 23.15 34.53
N LEU A 6 -47.55 22.58 33.39
CA LEU A 6 -46.95 21.35 32.91
C LEU A 6 -45.61 21.69 32.23
N VAL A 7 -44.50 21.30 32.82
CA VAL A 7 -43.16 21.39 32.20
C VAL A 7 -42.91 20.10 31.43
N THR A 8 -42.99 20.20 30.12
CA THR A 8 -42.60 19.13 29.18
C THR A 8 -41.08 19.20 28.97
N ALA A 9 -40.34 18.29 29.58
CA ALA A 9 -38.92 18.11 29.33
C ALA A 9 -38.73 17.37 28.00
N THR A 10 -38.27 18.06 26.95
CA THR A 10 -37.89 17.45 25.68
C THR A 10 -36.47 16.87 25.79
N ILE A 11 -36.37 15.56 25.88
CA ILE A 11 -35.09 14.86 25.83
C ILE A 11 -34.63 14.86 24.36
N VAL A 12 -33.66 15.69 24.04
CA VAL A 12 -32.94 15.62 22.74
C VAL A 12 -31.93 14.49 22.85
N MET A 13 -32.29 13.35 22.31
CA MET A 13 -31.37 12.22 22.11
C MET A 13 -30.41 12.61 20.98
N ALA A 14 -29.20 13.05 21.32
CA ALA A 14 -28.12 13.23 20.36
C ALA A 14 -27.71 11.85 19.85
N LEU A 15 -28.19 11.51 18.67
CA LEU A 15 -27.75 10.32 17.93
C LEU A 15 -26.33 10.56 17.45
N SER A 16 -25.35 10.14 18.23
CA SER A 16 -23.94 10.11 17.82
C SER A 16 -23.81 9.05 16.72
N ALA A 17 -23.98 9.48 15.47
CA ALA A 17 -23.64 8.67 14.31
C ALA A 17 -22.12 8.43 14.34
N THR A 18 -21.69 7.33 14.92
CA THR A 18 -20.37 6.77 14.67
C THR A 18 -20.36 6.43 13.18
N LEU A 19 -19.69 7.27 12.39
CA LEU A 19 -19.30 6.93 11.02
C LEU A 19 -18.40 5.70 11.14
N ALA A 20 -19.00 4.52 11.13
CA ALA A 20 -18.31 3.29 10.84
C ALA A 20 -17.80 3.48 9.41
N TRP A 21 -16.52 3.83 9.28
CA TRP A 21 -15.83 3.84 8.02
C TRP A 21 -15.87 2.40 7.49
N SER A 22 -16.88 2.09 6.69
CA SER A 22 -16.89 0.89 5.86
C SER A 22 -15.75 1.10 4.87
N ALA A 23 -14.61 0.51 5.15
CA ALA A 23 -13.47 0.55 4.25
C ALA A 23 -13.76 -0.39 3.07
N ASP A 24 -14.65 0.06 2.18
CA ASP A 24 -14.71 -0.48 0.83
C ASP A 24 -13.43 -0.01 0.13
N ILE A 25 -12.44 -0.90 0.05
CA ILE A 25 -11.18 -0.62 -0.64
C ILE A 25 -11.40 -0.82 -2.13
N SER A 26 -12.21 0.07 -2.72
CA SER A 26 -12.53 0.12 -4.15
C SER A 26 -11.45 0.81 -4.99
N GLU A 27 -10.49 1.48 -4.32
CA GLU A 27 -9.39 2.21 -4.95
C GLU A 27 -8.03 1.68 -4.51
N THR A 28 -6.98 2.14 -5.19
CA THR A 28 -5.61 1.86 -4.78
C THR A 28 -5.28 2.64 -3.50
N VAL A 29 -4.81 1.95 -2.48
CA VAL A 29 -4.51 2.51 -1.15
C VAL A 29 -3.12 2.13 -0.66
N VAL A 30 -2.65 2.85 0.35
CA VAL A 30 -1.50 2.47 1.17
C VAL A 30 -2.01 1.91 2.48
N LEU A 31 -1.57 0.70 2.83
CA LEU A 31 -1.82 0.06 4.11
C LEU A 31 -0.57 0.21 4.99
N VAL A 32 -0.76 0.71 6.21
CA VAL A 32 0.32 0.82 7.18
C VAL A 32 0.01 -0.14 8.33
N ALA A 33 0.89 -1.11 8.55
CA ALA A 33 0.72 -2.09 9.62
C ALA A 33 0.63 -1.39 10.98
N LYS A 34 -0.42 -1.69 11.75
CA LYS A 34 -0.50 -1.21 13.14
C LYS A 34 0.50 -1.95 14.02
N ARG A 35 0.92 -1.33 15.12
CA ARG A 35 1.89 -1.92 16.06
C ARG A 35 1.41 -3.22 16.70
N THR A 36 0.12 -3.47 16.66
CA THR A 36 -0.52 -4.71 17.13
C THR A 36 -0.37 -5.89 16.18
N LEU A 37 -0.06 -5.65 14.90
CA LEU A 37 0.16 -6.70 13.91
C LEU A 37 1.52 -7.37 14.12
N ARG A 38 1.51 -8.50 14.83
CA ARG A 38 2.70 -9.28 15.20
C ARG A 38 2.94 -10.40 14.18
N ASP A 39 3.17 -10.02 12.94
CA ASP A 39 3.48 -10.96 11.86
C ASP A 39 4.91 -10.77 11.37
N ARG A 40 5.55 -11.86 10.94
CA ARG A 40 6.93 -11.86 10.49
C ARG A 40 7.15 -11.13 9.16
N ILE A 41 6.18 -11.26 8.25
CA ILE A 41 6.21 -10.66 6.91
C ILE A 41 5.54 -9.29 6.93
N TYR A 42 4.36 -9.19 7.55
CA TYR A 42 3.50 -8.01 7.48
C TYR A 42 3.68 -7.04 8.65
N GLY A 43 4.23 -7.49 9.77
CA GLY A 43 4.57 -6.59 10.88
C GLY A 43 5.55 -5.51 10.44
N SER A 44 5.34 -4.26 10.87
CA SER A 44 6.16 -3.10 10.50
C SER A 44 6.25 -2.88 8.97
N SER A 45 5.22 -3.25 8.23
CA SER A 45 5.18 -3.08 6.78
C SER A 45 4.32 -1.89 6.34
N VAL A 46 4.68 -1.36 5.20
CA VAL A 46 3.88 -0.43 4.40
C VAL A 46 3.61 -1.13 3.07
N LEU A 47 2.33 -1.29 2.72
CA LEU A 47 1.93 -1.94 1.49
C LEU A 47 1.17 -0.99 0.58
N LEU A 48 1.41 -1.13 -0.71
CA LEU A 48 0.47 -0.71 -1.72
C LEU A 48 -0.57 -1.82 -1.86
N ALA A 49 -1.86 -1.51 -1.88
CA ALA A 49 -2.93 -2.45 -2.18
C ALA A 49 -3.83 -1.90 -3.28
N ARG A 50 -4.17 -2.76 -4.25
CA ARG A 50 -5.01 -2.44 -5.41
C ARG A 50 -6.11 -3.47 -5.60
N PRO A 51 -7.37 -3.05 -5.83
CA PRO A 51 -8.44 -3.97 -6.18
C PRO A 51 -8.22 -4.61 -7.57
N LEU A 52 -8.55 -5.89 -7.68
CA LEU A 52 -8.54 -6.67 -8.93
C LEU A 52 -9.95 -7.03 -9.41
N GLY A 53 -10.99 -6.54 -8.75
CA GLY A 53 -12.37 -6.96 -8.94
C GLY A 53 -12.75 -8.18 -8.08
N GLU A 54 -14.05 -8.45 -7.96
CA GLU A 54 -14.61 -9.54 -7.15
C GLU A 54 -14.05 -9.54 -5.71
N GLU A 55 -13.86 -8.34 -5.15
CA GLU A 55 -13.31 -8.09 -3.80
C GLU A 55 -11.91 -8.68 -3.55
N ARG A 56 -11.21 -9.12 -4.59
CA ARG A 56 -9.81 -9.54 -4.53
C ARG A 56 -8.88 -8.33 -4.63
N HIS A 57 -7.72 -8.43 -3.99
CA HIS A 57 -6.70 -7.40 -4.03
C HIS A 57 -5.32 -7.99 -4.30
N VAL A 58 -4.47 -7.18 -4.92
CA VAL A 58 -3.04 -7.43 -5.03
C VAL A 58 -2.29 -6.33 -4.29
N GLY A 59 -1.18 -6.66 -3.68
CA GLY A 59 -0.36 -5.68 -2.99
C GLY A 59 1.13 -5.95 -3.07
N PHE A 60 1.89 -4.91 -2.68
CA PHE A 60 3.35 -4.93 -2.65
C PHE A 60 3.85 -4.28 -1.38
N ILE A 61 4.70 -4.97 -0.63
CA ILE A 61 5.40 -4.40 0.53
C ILE A 61 6.46 -3.44 -0.02
N VAL A 62 6.38 -2.16 0.32
CA VAL A 62 7.22 -1.13 -0.29
C VAL A 62 8.43 -0.73 0.56
N ASN A 63 8.54 -1.22 1.79
CA ASN A 63 9.58 -0.82 2.75
C ASN A 63 10.45 -1.96 3.26
N LYS A 64 10.47 -3.11 2.59
CA LYS A 64 11.36 -4.24 2.98
C LYS A 64 12.40 -4.52 1.89
N PRO A 65 13.54 -3.80 1.88
CA PRO A 65 14.62 -4.10 0.98
C PRO A 65 15.23 -5.47 1.31
N THR A 66 15.64 -6.20 0.29
CA THR A 66 16.40 -7.44 0.44
C THR A 66 17.90 -7.16 0.31
N ASN A 67 18.73 -8.17 0.50
CA ASN A 67 20.16 -8.10 0.21
C ASN A 67 20.50 -8.42 -1.26
N MET A 68 19.49 -8.54 -2.12
CA MET A 68 19.63 -8.85 -3.54
C MET A 68 19.49 -7.59 -4.37
N THR A 69 20.32 -7.47 -5.41
CA THR A 69 20.19 -6.47 -6.46
C THR A 69 19.76 -7.14 -7.76
N LEU A 70 19.26 -6.36 -8.73
CA LEU A 70 18.93 -6.90 -10.06
C LEU A 70 20.15 -7.55 -10.71
N GLY A 71 21.35 -6.99 -10.54
CA GLY A 71 22.57 -7.56 -11.08
C GLY A 71 22.93 -8.93 -10.50
N LYS A 72 22.62 -9.19 -9.20
CA LYS A 72 22.79 -10.52 -8.60
C LYS A 72 21.76 -11.52 -9.10
N LEU A 73 20.51 -11.06 -9.36
CA LEU A 73 19.44 -11.93 -9.88
C LEU A 73 19.63 -12.23 -11.36
N PHE A 74 20.13 -11.27 -12.14
CA PHE A 74 20.31 -11.38 -13.59
C PHE A 74 21.78 -11.10 -13.98
N PRO A 75 22.73 -11.99 -13.66
CA PRO A 75 24.16 -11.73 -13.85
C PRO A 75 24.57 -11.58 -15.32
N GLN A 76 23.78 -12.09 -16.26
CA GLN A 76 24.05 -11.98 -17.71
C GLN A 76 23.40 -10.73 -18.33
N HIS A 77 22.56 -9.98 -17.59
CA HIS A 77 21.87 -8.79 -18.08
C HIS A 77 22.66 -7.54 -17.69
N LEU A 78 23.48 -7.02 -18.59
CA LEU A 78 24.38 -5.87 -18.32
C LEU A 78 23.66 -4.62 -17.76
N PRO A 79 22.45 -4.23 -18.22
CA PRO A 79 21.73 -3.12 -17.62
C PRO A 79 21.41 -3.33 -16.13
N SER A 80 21.05 -4.54 -15.73
CA SER A 80 20.77 -4.90 -14.33
C SER A 80 22.00 -4.70 -13.42
N GLN A 81 23.21 -4.86 -13.94
CA GLN A 81 24.45 -4.63 -13.17
C GLN A 81 24.61 -3.17 -12.72
N LYS A 82 23.98 -2.24 -13.42
CA LYS A 82 24.06 -0.80 -13.14
C LYS A 82 23.03 -0.35 -12.10
N VAL A 83 22.07 -1.21 -11.74
CA VAL A 83 21.02 -0.91 -10.76
C VAL A 83 21.54 -1.26 -9.36
N VAL A 84 21.93 -0.26 -8.61
CA VAL A 84 22.52 -0.41 -7.28
C VAL A 84 21.47 -0.57 -6.16
N ASP A 85 20.26 -0.11 -6.40
CA ASP A 85 19.16 -0.23 -5.43
C ASP A 85 18.81 -1.71 -5.20
N PRO A 86 18.45 -2.09 -3.97
CA PRO A 86 18.03 -3.46 -3.67
C PRO A 86 16.69 -3.77 -4.34
N VAL A 87 16.48 -5.03 -4.66
CA VAL A 87 15.14 -5.55 -4.92
C VAL A 87 14.39 -5.65 -3.58
N TYR A 88 13.15 -5.23 -3.56
CA TYR A 88 12.31 -5.26 -2.36
C TYR A 88 11.50 -6.56 -2.30
N LEU A 89 11.24 -7.06 -1.10
CA LEU A 89 10.28 -8.13 -0.90
C LEU A 89 8.87 -7.55 -1.14
N GLY A 90 8.28 -7.83 -2.30
CA GLY A 90 6.91 -7.40 -2.62
C GLY A 90 5.86 -8.22 -1.88
N GLY A 91 6.14 -9.51 -1.66
CA GLY A 91 5.27 -10.42 -0.92
C GLY A 91 5.65 -11.88 -1.14
N PRO A 92 4.93 -12.82 -0.48
CA PRO A 92 5.27 -14.24 -0.51
C PRO A 92 4.85 -14.97 -1.80
N THR A 93 3.95 -14.39 -2.61
CA THR A 93 3.41 -15.05 -3.79
C THR A 93 4.21 -14.66 -5.03
N GLY A 94 4.65 -15.63 -5.83
CA GLY A 94 5.37 -15.39 -7.08
C GLY A 94 6.73 -14.69 -6.85
N ALA A 95 7.52 -15.13 -5.87
CA ALA A 95 8.80 -14.52 -5.50
C ALA A 95 9.85 -14.58 -6.63
N GLU A 96 9.65 -15.42 -7.63
CA GLU A 96 10.45 -15.54 -8.86
C GLU A 96 10.11 -14.48 -9.91
N VAL A 97 9.02 -13.72 -9.72
CA VAL A 97 8.58 -12.67 -10.66
C VAL A 97 9.04 -11.31 -10.16
N ILE A 98 9.66 -10.54 -11.06
CA ILE A 98 10.05 -9.16 -10.79
C ILE A 98 9.00 -8.20 -11.34
N PHE A 99 8.54 -7.32 -10.46
CA PHE A 99 7.63 -6.22 -10.76
C PHE A 99 8.38 -4.90 -10.68
N ALA A 100 8.00 -3.92 -11.50
CA ALA A 100 8.54 -2.57 -11.41
C ALA A 100 7.42 -1.56 -11.10
N LEU A 101 7.57 -0.84 -10.00
CA LEU A 101 6.76 0.35 -9.69
C LEU A 101 7.52 1.57 -10.20
N VAL A 102 6.98 2.25 -11.20
CA VAL A 102 7.66 3.34 -11.90
C VAL A 102 6.86 4.64 -11.82
N LYS A 103 7.58 5.75 -11.62
CA LYS A 103 7.03 7.10 -11.74
C LYS A 103 7.20 7.57 -13.16
N ASP A 104 6.10 7.76 -13.88
CA ASP A 104 6.09 8.26 -15.25
C ASP A 104 4.80 9.06 -15.51
N ASN A 105 4.86 10.01 -16.42
CA ASN A 105 3.69 10.78 -16.85
C ASN A 105 2.84 10.03 -17.88
N LYS A 106 3.37 8.98 -18.47
CA LYS A 106 2.72 8.13 -19.47
C LYS A 106 2.86 6.67 -19.06
N SER A 107 1.92 5.85 -19.51
CA SER A 107 2.04 4.39 -19.33
C SER A 107 3.35 3.90 -19.95
N PRO A 108 4.13 3.07 -19.24
CA PRO A 108 5.30 2.42 -19.81
C PRO A 108 4.92 1.40 -20.91
N GLY A 109 3.63 1.26 -21.23
CA GLY A 109 3.11 0.38 -22.27
C GLY A 109 2.98 -1.07 -21.81
N GLY A 110 2.64 -1.95 -22.77
CA GLY A 110 2.51 -3.38 -22.52
C GLY A 110 1.55 -3.70 -21.38
N ARG A 111 1.87 -4.72 -20.59
CA ARG A 111 1.14 -5.09 -19.39
C ARG A 111 1.62 -4.25 -18.22
N SER A 112 1.04 -3.07 -18.07
CA SER A 112 1.23 -2.19 -16.95
C SER A 112 -0.12 -1.67 -16.43
N LEU A 113 -0.22 -1.39 -15.15
CA LEU A 113 -1.42 -0.88 -14.48
C LEU A 113 -1.13 0.50 -13.93
N GLN A 114 -1.97 1.48 -14.23
CA GLN A 114 -1.93 2.74 -13.53
C GLN A 114 -2.50 2.57 -12.13
N LEU A 115 -1.71 2.92 -11.11
CA LEU A 115 -2.09 2.79 -9.70
C LEU A 115 -2.60 4.10 -9.12
N ALA A 116 -1.98 5.20 -9.55
CA ALA A 116 -2.33 6.57 -9.22
C ALA A 116 -1.85 7.48 -10.37
N PRO A 117 -2.24 8.76 -10.42
CA PRO A 117 -1.66 9.70 -11.37
C PRO A 117 -0.14 9.71 -11.30
N GLY A 118 0.51 9.44 -12.43
CA GLY A 118 1.98 9.40 -12.51
C GLY A 118 2.64 8.19 -11.85
N LEU A 119 1.90 7.13 -11.53
CA LEU A 119 2.45 5.91 -10.92
C LEU A 119 1.91 4.66 -11.61
N PHE A 120 2.81 3.83 -12.11
CA PHE A 120 2.48 2.61 -12.84
C PHE A 120 3.18 1.38 -12.23
N LEU A 121 2.49 0.26 -12.27
CA LEU A 121 3.05 -1.07 -11.99
C LEU A 121 3.23 -1.82 -13.30
N ALA A 122 4.46 -2.15 -13.65
CA ALA A 122 4.80 -3.04 -14.75
C ALA A 122 4.97 -4.47 -14.25
N TYR A 123 4.34 -5.42 -14.94
CA TYR A 123 4.37 -6.86 -14.61
C TYR A 123 4.64 -7.74 -15.83
N ASP A 124 4.90 -7.14 -16.97
CA ASP A 124 5.38 -7.82 -18.19
C ASP A 124 6.91 -7.74 -18.24
N SER A 125 7.58 -8.87 -18.46
CA SER A 125 9.03 -8.94 -18.42
C SER A 125 9.70 -7.98 -19.42
N ALA A 126 9.18 -7.87 -20.63
CA ALA A 126 9.74 -6.96 -21.64
C ALA A 126 9.60 -5.47 -21.26
N VAL A 127 8.52 -5.12 -20.53
CA VAL A 127 8.34 -3.77 -20.01
C VAL A 127 9.28 -3.52 -18.83
N VAL A 128 9.43 -4.50 -17.93
CA VAL A 128 10.36 -4.41 -16.79
C VAL A 128 11.80 -4.28 -17.30
N ASP A 129 12.22 -5.09 -18.28
CA ASP A 129 13.56 -5.03 -18.88
C ASP A 129 13.82 -3.65 -19.48
N ARG A 130 12.87 -3.11 -20.24
CA ARG A 130 13.00 -1.77 -20.81
C ARG A 130 13.14 -0.70 -19.71
N ILE A 131 12.38 -0.78 -18.61
CA ILE A 131 12.52 0.16 -17.49
C ILE A 131 13.92 0.05 -16.87
N ILE A 132 14.44 -1.17 -16.71
CA ILE A 132 15.82 -1.40 -16.22
C ILE A 132 16.85 -0.76 -17.16
N GLU A 133 16.63 -0.84 -18.46
CA GLU A 133 17.54 -0.32 -19.48
C GLU A 133 17.51 1.20 -19.60
N THR A 134 16.34 1.82 -19.47
CA THR A 134 16.14 3.24 -19.83
C THR A 134 16.03 4.18 -18.62
N GLU A 135 15.34 3.78 -17.56
CA GLU A 135 14.98 4.67 -16.44
C GLU A 135 14.90 3.99 -15.07
N PRO A 136 15.87 3.14 -14.70
CA PRO A 136 15.80 2.38 -13.45
C PRO A 136 15.73 3.26 -12.20
N GLN A 137 16.21 4.51 -12.27
CA GLN A 137 16.19 5.46 -11.13
C GLN A 137 14.77 5.96 -10.81
N GLN A 138 13.86 5.92 -11.79
CA GLN A 138 12.44 6.29 -11.61
C GLN A 138 11.60 5.12 -11.06
N ALA A 139 12.22 3.94 -10.92
CA ALA A 139 11.53 2.72 -10.55
C ALA A 139 12.01 2.14 -9.21
N ARG A 140 11.15 1.31 -8.63
CA ARG A 140 11.47 0.37 -7.54
C ARG A 140 11.08 -1.03 -7.99
N PHE A 141 11.97 -1.99 -7.75
CA PHE A 141 11.79 -3.36 -8.18
C PHE A 141 11.43 -4.26 -7.00
N PHE A 142 10.47 -5.14 -7.23
CA PHE A 142 9.92 -6.04 -6.22
C PHE A 142 10.00 -7.49 -6.68
N ALA A 143 10.36 -8.38 -5.78
CA ALA A 143 10.21 -9.82 -5.96
C ALA A 143 8.92 -10.26 -5.25
N GLY A 144 8.02 -10.88 -6.00
CA GLY A 144 6.73 -11.36 -5.49
C GLY A 144 5.72 -10.26 -5.17
N MET A 145 4.56 -10.69 -4.69
CA MET A 145 3.42 -9.86 -4.36
C MET A 145 2.61 -10.47 -3.22
N VAL A 146 1.70 -9.68 -2.66
CA VAL A 146 0.65 -10.13 -1.73
C VAL A 146 -0.64 -10.29 -2.51
N MET A 147 -1.38 -11.35 -2.23
CA MET A 147 -2.70 -11.59 -2.80
C MET A 147 -3.71 -11.76 -1.69
N TRP A 148 -4.80 -11.01 -1.74
CA TRP A 148 -5.95 -11.19 -0.86
C TRP A 148 -7.10 -11.83 -1.63
N GLN A 149 -7.69 -12.86 -1.04
CA GLN A 149 -8.91 -13.47 -1.52
C GLN A 149 -10.11 -12.54 -1.30
N PRO A 150 -11.29 -12.82 -1.89
CA PRO A 150 -12.49 -12.03 -1.64
C PRO A 150 -12.72 -11.82 -0.14
N HIS A 151 -13.04 -10.58 0.25
CA HIS A 151 -13.31 -10.11 1.61
C HIS A 151 -12.09 -10.12 2.57
N GLU A 152 -10.99 -10.80 2.28
CA GLU A 152 -9.87 -11.00 3.21
C GLU A 152 -9.25 -9.66 3.67
N LEU A 153 -8.97 -8.75 2.74
CA LEU A 153 -8.42 -7.43 3.09
C LEU A 153 -9.44 -6.59 3.88
N ALA A 154 -10.72 -6.63 3.50
CA ALA A 154 -11.77 -5.92 4.22
C ALA A 154 -11.89 -6.40 5.67
N ASP A 155 -11.80 -7.71 5.89
CA ASP A 155 -11.81 -8.31 7.22
C ASP A 155 -10.56 -7.94 8.04
N GLU A 156 -9.39 -7.88 7.43
CA GLU A 156 -8.15 -7.41 8.09
C GLU A 156 -8.27 -5.95 8.54
N VAL A 157 -8.80 -5.08 7.68
CA VAL A 157 -9.04 -3.67 8.00
C VAL A 157 -10.09 -3.54 9.10
N LYS A 158 -11.19 -4.29 9.03
CA LYS A 158 -12.24 -4.32 10.05
C LYS A 158 -11.72 -4.80 11.41
N ARG A 159 -10.80 -5.77 11.43
CA ARG A 159 -10.09 -6.21 12.65
C ARG A 159 -9.09 -5.18 13.17
N GLY A 160 -8.89 -4.09 12.45
CA GLY A 160 -8.00 -3.01 12.87
C GLY A 160 -6.51 -3.33 12.74
N LEU A 161 -6.11 -4.16 11.78
CA LEU A 161 -4.70 -4.51 11.55
C LEU A 161 -3.94 -3.43 10.78
N TRP A 162 -4.65 -2.61 10.01
CA TRP A 162 -4.10 -1.62 9.11
C TRP A 162 -4.64 -0.21 9.38
N PHE A 163 -3.79 0.81 9.19
CA PHE A 163 -4.24 2.14 8.81
C PHE A 163 -4.32 2.19 7.30
N VAL A 164 -5.35 2.84 6.76
CA VAL A 164 -5.59 2.98 5.31
C VAL A 164 -5.34 4.44 4.93
N LEU A 165 -4.44 4.67 3.98
CA LEU A 165 -4.07 5.99 3.47
C LEU A 165 -4.24 6.06 1.96
N PRO A 166 -4.46 7.25 1.38
CA PRO A 166 -4.43 7.42 -0.08
C PRO A 166 -3.08 7.01 -0.67
N ALA A 167 -3.12 6.36 -1.84
CA ALA A 167 -1.91 6.01 -2.58
C ALA A 167 -1.26 7.28 -3.16
N LYS A 168 -0.07 7.62 -2.65
CA LYS A 168 0.72 8.77 -3.10
C LYS A 168 2.10 8.32 -3.56
N PRO A 169 2.58 8.75 -4.74
CA PRO A 169 3.91 8.40 -5.23
C PRO A 169 5.03 8.72 -4.24
N GLU A 170 4.90 9.82 -3.48
CA GLU A 170 5.87 10.27 -2.49
C GLU A 170 6.03 9.28 -1.32
N ILE A 171 4.98 8.53 -0.99
CA ILE A 171 5.03 7.47 0.01
C ILE A 171 5.64 6.21 -0.62
N LEU A 172 5.11 5.81 -1.79
CA LEU A 172 5.39 4.52 -2.41
C LEU A 172 6.81 4.42 -2.99
N LEU A 173 7.39 5.54 -3.41
CA LEU A 173 8.74 5.63 -3.98
C LEU A 173 9.75 6.33 -3.05
N ARG A 174 9.37 6.63 -1.82
CA ARG A 174 10.25 7.27 -0.84
C ARG A 174 11.53 6.46 -0.62
N LYS A 175 12.68 7.15 -0.63
CA LYS A 175 14.00 6.61 -0.24
C LYS A 175 14.62 7.57 0.80
N PRO A 176 15.20 7.06 1.86
CA PRO A 176 15.31 5.67 2.32
C PRO A 176 13.98 5.12 2.86
N THR A 177 13.86 3.80 3.02
CA THR A 177 12.62 3.13 3.46
C THR A 177 12.67 2.61 4.89
N ASP A 178 13.80 2.65 5.54
CA ASP A 178 14.07 2.13 6.88
C ASP A 178 13.19 2.80 7.96
N THR A 179 12.91 4.10 7.84
CA THR A 179 12.03 4.84 8.76
C THR A 179 10.58 4.97 8.25
N LEU A 180 10.28 4.51 7.03
CA LEU A 180 8.98 4.79 6.39
C LEU A 180 7.80 4.31 7.24
N TRP A 181 7.88 3.10 7.78
CA TRP A 181 6.80 2.56 8.61
C TRP A 181 6.64 3.34 9.92
N GLU A 182 7.73 3.62 10.65
CA GLU A 182 7.68 4.36 11.91
C GLU A 182 7.09 5.77 11.72
N ASP A 183 7.49 6.47 10.67
CA ASP A 183 6.99 7.80 10.35
C ASP A 183 5.49 7.79 10.05
N LEU A 184 5.03 6.82 9.26
CA LEU A 184 3.62 6.71 8.87
C LEU A 184 2.75 6.23 10.02
N VAL A 185 3.15 5.17 10.74
CA VAL A 185 2.37 4.66 11.86
C VAL A 185 2.26 5.71 12.97
N GLY A 186 3.37 6.40 13.30
CA GLY A 186 3.35 7.47 14.30
C GLY A 186 2.46 8.65 13.91
N ARG A 187 2.39 8.99 12.61
CA ARG A 187 1.45 10.01 12.11
C ARG A 187 0.01 9.56 12.27
N CYS A 188 -0.32 8.36 11.81
CA CYS A 188 -1.69 7.82 11.91
C CYS A 188 -2.16 7.70 13.36
N GLU A 189 -1.29 7.27 14.28
CA GLU A 189 -1.61 7.17 15.70
C GLU A 189 -1.91 8.53 16.32
N ARG A 190 -1.14 9.58 15.97
CA ARG A 190 -1.42 10.96 16.44
C ARG A 190 -2.75 11.48 15.91
N GLU A 191 -3.03 11.30 14.61
CA GLU A 191 -4.28 11.74 13.99
C GLU A 191 -5.48 11.03 14.63
N ALA A 192 -5.40 9.73 14.90
CA ALA A 192 -6.45 8.96 15.55
C ALA A 192 -6.73 9.39 17.02
N ASN A 193 -5.72 9.91 17.73
CA ASN A 193 -5.86 10.35 19.11
C ASN A 193 -6.33 11.81 19.25
N THR A 194 -6.48 12.53 18.14
CA THR A 194 -6.89 13.96 18.12
C THR A 194 -8.39 14.11 17.85
N ILE A 195 -9.10 13.04 17.53
CA ILE A 195 -10.54 12.96 17.28
C ILE A 195 -11.25 12.49 18.55
#